data_b811359bf2bd3ecd10e3b0473b129c97
#
_entry.id   b811359bf2bd3ecd10e3b0473b129c97
#
_cell.length_a   1.000
_cell.length_b   1.000
_cell.length_c   1.000
_cell.angle_alpha   90.00
_cell.angle_beta   90.00
_cell.angle_gamma   90.00
#
_symmetry.space_group_name_H-M   'P 1'
#
loop_
_entity.id
_entity.type
_entity.pdbx_description
1 polymer ?
#
loop_
_entity_poly.entity_id
_entity_poly.type
_entity_poly.pdbx_seq_one_letter_code
_entity_poly.pdbx_strand_id
1 'polypeptide(L)'
;MTKVGLSLKRILKFGVYYGVADKLPYSVTAGFGPTAKRVRRWAAKDLFEHAGQRINVEKGAWFGSGRGVSIGDRSGLGLDCLVMGPLTLGRDVMVGPRCMFISQAHNTGDVSLPMTDQGMAEDRPIVVEDDVWFGAAVIVLPGVRVGHGSVIGAGSIITKDVPPFACVAGSPARVVKYRGSEGTPSVS
;
A
#
# COMPACT_ATOMS: atom_id res chain seq x y z
N MET A 1 -2.36 -5.57 -26.66
CA MET A 1 -2.02 -6.27 -25.38
C MET A 1 -0.72 -7.03 -25.60
N THR A 2 0.42 -6.44 -25.26
CA THR A 2 1.74 -7.05 -25.41
C THR A 2 1.91 -8.05 -24.27
N LYS A 3 1.93 -9.36 -24.58
CA LYS A 3 2.31 -10.42 -23.64
C LYS A 3 3.79 -10.22 -23.28
N VAL A 4 4.07 -9.42 -22.27
CA VAL A 4 5.40 -9.39 -21.66
C VAL A 4 5.55 -10.69 -20.87
N GLY A 5 6.30 -11.65 -21.43
CA GLY A 5 6.58 -12.92 -20.78
C GLY A 5 7.21 -12.66 -19.39
N LEU A 6 6.68 -13.31 -18.37
CA LEU A 6 7.30 -13.31 -17.04
C LEU A 6 8.67 -13.98 -17.16
N SER A 7 9.74 -13.30 -16.75
CA SER A 7 11.05 -13.94 -16.67
C SER A 7 11.01 -15.11 -15.67
N LEU A 8 11.72 -16.19 -15.95
CA LEU A 8 11.82 -17.37 -15.06
C LEU A 8 12.19 -16.96 -13.62
N LYS A 9 13.09 -15.97 -13.48
CA LYS A 9 13.46 -15.38 -12.18
C LYS A 9 12.24 -14.83 -11.44
N ARG A 10 11.34 -14.13 -12.12
CA ARG A 10 10.15 -13.50 -11.52
C ARG A 10 9.11 -14.55 -11.10
N ILE A 11 8.94 -15.60 -11.90
CA ILE A 11 8.08 -16.75 -11.56
C ILE A 11 8.58 -17.44 -10.29
N LEU A 12 9.89 -17.72 -10.24
CA LEU A 12 10.51 -18.35 -9.06
C LEU A 12 10.33 -17.46 -7.81
N LYS A 13 10.60 -16.17 -7.91
CA LYS A 13 10.46 -15.23 -6.80
C LYS A 13 9.00 -15.12 -6.31
N PHE A 14 8.03 -15.14 -7.22
CA PHE A 14 6.61 -15.17 -6.90
C PHE A 14 6.26 -16.43 -6.11
N GLY A 15 6.68 -17.60 -6.58
CA GLY A 15 6.48 -18.87 -5.88
C GLY A 15 7.13 -18.90 -4.50
N VAL A 16 8.36 -18.39 -4.38
CA VAL A 16 9.06 -18.30 -3.08
C VAL A 16 8.36 -17.32 -2.15
N TYR A 17 7.91 -16.16 -2.64
CA TYR A 17 7.24 -15.17 -1.80
C TYR A 17 5.94 -15.73 -1.23
N TYR A 18 4.99 -16.11 -2.07
CA TYR A 18 3.67 -16.56 -1.62
C TYR A 18 3.65 -17.98 -1.02
N GLY A 19 4.58 -18.86 -1.44
CA GLY A 19 4.66 -20.22 -0.93
C GLY A 19 5.31 -20.30 0.46
N VAL A 20 6.36 -19.52 0.70
CA VAL A 20 7.21 -19.63 1.89
C VAL A 20 7.38 -18.31 2.63
N ALA A 21 7.91 -17.26 1.96
CA ALA A 21 8.39 -16.07 2.63
C ALA A 21 7.29 -15.30 3.37
N ASP A 22 6.11 -15.23 2.78
CA ASP A 22 4.91 -14.62 3.35
C ASP A 22 4.43 -15.31 4.65
N LYS A 23 4.68 -16.61 4.80
CA LYS A 23 4.31 -17.42 5.97
C LYS A 23 5.28 -17.28 7.14
N LEU A 24 6.47 -16.73 6.93
CA LEU A 24 7.48 -16.58 7.96
C LEU A 24 7.01 -15.64 9.08
N PRO A 25 7.56 -15.76 10.31
CA PRO A 25 7.19 -14.93 11.44
C PRO A 25 7.29 -13.43 11.17
N TYR A 26 6.60 -12.62 11.96
CA TYR A 26 6.67 -11.15 11.91
C TYR A 26 8.10 -10.63 12.09
N SER A 27 8.37 -9.46 11.53
CA SER A 27 9.71 -8.83 11.61
C SER A 27 10.16 -8.53 13.04
N VAL A 28 9.23 -8.39 13.97
CA VAL A 28 9.49 -8.13 15.40
C VAL A 28 9.55 -9.40 16.25
N THR A 29 9.35 -10.60 15.67
CA THR A 29 9.42 -11.85 16.42
C THR A 29 10.86 -12.10 16.91
N ALA A 30 11.03 -12.33 18.19
CA ALA A 30 12.34 -12.57 18.79
C ALA A 30 13.10 -13.72 18.10
N GLY A 31 14.37 -13.51 17.81
CA GLY A 31 15.28 -14.47 17.17
C GLY A 31 15.10 -14.58 15.65
N PHE A 32 13.92 -14.86 15.16
CA PHE A 32 13.67 -15.14 13.74
C PHE A 32 13.17 -13.94 12.92
N GLY A 33 12.64 -12.92 13.55
CA GLY A 33 12.02 -11.77 12.88
C GLY A 33 12.93 -11.06 11.88
N PRO A 34 14.17 -10.69 12.24
CA PRO A 34 15.09 -10.02 11.32
C PRO A 34 15.44 -10.87 10.10
N THR A 35 15.60 -12.19 10.25
CA THR A 35 15.84 -13.12 9.15
C THR A 35 14.63 -13.25 8.26
N ALA A 36 13.43 -13.42 8.83
CA ALA A 36 12.16 -13.47 8.10
C ALA A 36 11.95 -12.20 7.26
N LYS A 37 12.22 -11.02 7.84
CA LYS A 37 12.20 -9.73 7.12
C LYS A 37 13.15 -9.70 5.92
N ARG A 38 14.38 -10.19 6.09
CA ARG A 38 15.36 -10.24 4.99
C ARG A 38 14.92 -11.17 3.87
N VAL A 39 14.36 -12.33 4.20
CA VAL A 39 13.87 -13.30 3.22
C VAL A 39 12.67 -12.71 2.46
N ARG A 40 11.68 -12.13 3.13
CA ARG A 40 10.53 -11.47 2.49
C ARG A 40 10.99 -10.36 1.53
N ARG A 41 11.86 -9.47 2.00
CA ARG A 41 12.42 -8.40 1.15
C ARG A 41 13.15 -8.96 -0.07
N TRP A 42 14.00 -9.98 0.10
CA TRP A 42 14.72 -10.61 -0.98
C TRP A 42 13.79 -11.25 -2.02
N ALA A 43 12.70 -11.89 -1.59
CA ALA A 43 11.72 -12.50 -2.48
C ALA A 43 10.87 -11.44 -3.20
N ALA A 44 10.40 -10.41 -2.47
CA ALA A 44 9.45 -9.42 -2.98
C ALA A 44 10.07 -8.34 -3.88
N LYS A 45 11.30 -7.89 -3.60
CA LYS A 45 11.88 -6.73 -4.30
C LYS A 45 11.95 -6.85 -5.83
N ASP A 46 12.16 -8.06 -6.34
CA ASP A 46 12.25 -8.32 -7.78
C ASP A 46 10.84 -8.49 -8.43
N LEU A 47 9.78 -8.49 -7.63
CA LEU A 47 8.39 -8.52 -8.07
C LEU A 47 7.82 -7.11 -8.31
N PHE A 48 8.36 -6.11 -7.64
CA PHE A 48 7.92 -4.71 -7.80
C PHE A 48 8.45 -4.10 -9.09
N GLU A 49 7.78 -3.07 -9.59
CA GLU A 49 8.25 -2.24 -10.71
C GLU A 49 9.53 -1.50 -10.30
N HIS A 50 9.51 -0.92 -9.10
CA HIS A 50 10.66 -0.32 -8.45
C HIS A 50 10.70 -0.72 -6.98
N ALA A 51 11.89 -1.04 -6.48
CA ALA A 51 12.13 -1.33 -5.06
C ALA A 51 13.39 -0.61 -4.59
N GLY A 52 13.20 0.38 -3.74
CA GLY A 52 14.26 1.14 -3.10
C GLY A 52 15.10 0.32 -2.11
N GLN A 53 16.02 1.00 -1.46
CA GLN A 53 16.87 0.39 -0.44
C GLN A 53 16.11 0.25 0.89
N ARG A 54 16.41 -0.82 1.64
CA ARG A 54 15.87 -1.07 2.99
C ARG A 54 14.35 -1.10 3.07
N ILE A 55 13.68 -1.48 1.97
CA ILE A 55 12.22 -1.68 2.00
C ILE A 55 11.86 -2.75 3.02
N ASN A 56 10.64 -2.67 3.54
CA ASN A 56 10.05 -3.71 4.39
C ASN A 56 8.78 -4.27 3.74
N VAL A 57 8.64 -5.58 3.76
CA VAL A 57 7.40 -6.27 3.39
C VAL A 57 7.04 -7.19 4.55
N GLU A 58 5.96 -6.87 5.25
CA GLU A 58 5.54 -7.67 6.41
C GLU A 58 4.78 -8.93 6.00
N LYS A 59 4.61 -9.83 6.97
CA LYS A 59 3.83 -11.06 6.81
C LYS A 59 2.41 -10.73 6.35
N GLY A 60 1.85 -11.54 5.46
CA GLY A 60 0.49 -11.39 4.96
C GLY A 60 0.31 -10.25 3.95
N ALA A 61 1.36 -9.52 3.59
CA ALA A 61 1.23 -8.47 2.58
C ALA A 61 0.97 -9.08 1.19
N TRP A 62 -0.20 -8.78 0.63
CA TRP A 62 -0.60 -9.23 -0.70
C TRP A 62 -0.55 -8.08 -1.70
N PHE A 63 0.12 -8.29 -2.82
CA PHE A 63 0.29 -7.28 -3.89
C PHE A 63 0.23 -7.90 -5.30
N GLY A 64 -0.47 -9.03 -5.43
CA GLY A 64 -0.59 -9.75 -6.69
C GLY A 64 0.77 -10.07 -7.31
N SER A 65 0.94 -9.76 -8.59
CA SER A 65 2.21 -9.98 -9.28
C SER A 65 3.28 -8.93 -8.94
N GLY A 66 2.92 -7.85 -8.23
CA GLY A 66 3.79 -6.70 -7.95
C GLY A 66 4.02 -5.76 -9.14
N ARG A 67 3.37 -6.01 -10.30
CA ARG A 67 3.43 -5.09 -11.45
C ARG A 67 2.67 -3.81 -11.12
N GLY A 68 3.21 -2.66 -11.52
CA GLY A 68 2.65 -1.35 -11.21
C GLY A 68 2.85 -0.93 -9.76
N VAL A 69 3.54 -1.73 -8.92
CA VAL A 69 3.86 -1.37 -7.53
C VAL A 69 5.29 -0.86 -7.45
N SER A 70 5.46 0.36 -6.95
CA SER A 70 6.76 1.00 -6.69
C SER A 70 6.88 1.38 -5.23
N ILE A 71 8.00 1.02 -4.59
CA ILE A 71 8.25 1.29 -3.18
C ILE A 71 9.60 1.99 -3.04
N GLY A 72 9.60 3.21 -2.50
CA GLY A 72 10.79 4.02 -2.25
C GLY A 72 11.63 3.53 -1.07
N ASP A 73 12.76 4.19 -0.86
CA ASP A 73 13.71 3.86 0.20
C ASP A 73 13.07 3.91 1.60
N ARG A 74 13.41 2.95 2.46
CA ARG A 74 12.96 2.84 3.85
C ARG A 74 11.43 2.74 4.04
N SER A 75 10.69 2.55 2.96
CA SER A 75 9.24 2.37 2.93
C SER A 75 8.84 0.90 2.99
N GLY A 76 7.58 0.64 3.24
CA GLY A 76 7.14 -0.76 3.25
C GLY A 76 5.65 -0.97 3.32
N LEU A 77 5.26 -2.21 3.10
CA LEU A 77 3.91 -2.73 3.28
C LEU A 77 3.79 -3.34 4.67
N GLY A 78 2.79 -2.91 5.41
CA GLY A 78 2.49 -3.38 6.77
C GLY A 78 1.98 -4.82 6.79
N LEU A 79 1.79 -5.32 8.01
CA LEU A 79 1.22 -6.64 8.28
C LEU A 79 -0.17 -6.77 7.63
N ASP A 80 -0.41 -7.88 6.92
CA ASP A 80 -1.68 -8.16 6.24
C ASP A 80 -2.17 -7.01 5.34
N CYS A 81 -1.23 -6.26 4.76
CA CYS A 81 -1.53 -5.18 3.83
C CYS A 81 -2.03 -5.75 2.49
N LEU A 82 -3.04 -5.12 1.90
CA LEU A 82 -3.59 -5.48 0.60
C LEU A 82 -3.33 -4.37 -0.42
N VAL A 83 -2.73 -4.73 -1.56
CA VAL A 83 -2.53 -3.82 -2.70
C VAL A 83 -3.24 -4.41 -3.93
N MET A 84 -4.24 -3.70 -4.42
CA MET A 84 -5.00 -4.06 -5.62
C MET A 84 -4.79 -2.99 -6.70
N GLY A 85 -3.93 -3.30 -7.67
CA GLY A 85 -3.59 -2.40 -8.79
C GLY A 85 -2.37 -1.52 -8.52
N PRO A 86 -2.15 -0.50 -9.35
CA PRO A 86 -0.95 0.35 -9.31
C PRO A 86 -0.84 1.18 -8.03
N LEU A 87 0.34 1.13 -7.39
CA LEU A 87 0.65 1.88 -6.17
C LEU A 87 2.08 2.41 -6.23
N THR A 88 2.25 3.68 -5.93
CA THR A 88 3.58 4.28 -5.68
C THR A 88 3.66 4.73 -4.24
N LEU A 89 4.63 4.19 -3.49
CA LEU A 89 5.05 4.70 -2.19
C LEU A 89 6.39 5.44 -2.35
N GLY A 90 6.45 6.67 -1.89
CA GLY A 90 7.68 7.46 -1.79
C GLY A 90 8.66 6.89 -0.78
N ARG A 91 9.60 7.71 -0.32
CA ARG A 91 10.58 7.35 0.72
C ARG A 91 9.98 7.55 2.11
N ASP A 92 10.46 6.79 3.08
CA ASP A 92 10.11 6.94 4.51
C ASP A 92 8.61 6.77 4.79
N VAL A 93 7.90 5.97 3.97
CA VAL A 93 6.48 5.71 4.17
C VAL A 93 6.29 4.55 5.13
N MET A 94 5.61 4.81 6.24
CA MET A 94 5.23 3.81 7.23
C MET A 94 3.78 3.39 7.04
N VAL A 95 3.54 2.10 6.78
CA VAL A 95 2.21 1.53 6.60
C VAL A 95 1.88 0.62 7.78
N GLY A 96 0.82 0.95 8.50
CA GLY A 96 0.29 0.16 9.60
C GLY A 96 -0.32 -1.17 9.13
N PRO A 97 -0.70 -2.05 10.07
CA PRO A 97 -1.28 -3.34 9.73
C PRO A 97 -2.66 -3.20 9.06
N ARG A 98 -2.96 -4.16 8.16
CA ARG A 98 -4.26 -4.29 7.48
C ARG A 98 -4.70 -3.06 6.68
N CYS A 99 -3.76 -2.27 6.18
CA CYS A 99 -4.07 -1.21 5.22
C CYS A 99 -4.40 -1.79 3.85
N MET A 100 -5.32 -1.13 3.13
CA MET A 100 -5.75 -1.51 1.79
C MET A 100 -5.53 -0.35 0.83
N PHE A 101 -4.83 -0.61 -0.28
CA PHE A 101 -4.65 0.33 -1.38
C PHE A 101 -5.38 -0.25 -2.59
N ILE A 102 -6.51 0.35 -2.95
CA ILE A 102 -7.42 -0.17 -3.97
C ILE A 102 -7.41 0.80 -5.15
N SER A 103 -6.66 0.48 -6.20
CA SER A 103 -6.55 1.31 -7.42
C SER A 103 -7.51 0.86 -8.53
N GLN A 104 -8.21 -0.26 -8.30
CA GLN A 104 -9.10 -0.89 -9.27
C GLN A 104 -10.56 -0.73 -8.86
N ALA A 105 -11.45 -0.62 -9.84
CA ALA A 105 -12.90 -0.57 -9.63
C ALA A 105 -13.63 -1.24 -10.79
N HIS A 106 -14.89 -1.58 -10.58
CA HIS A 106 -15.80 -1.97 -11.66
C HIS A 106 -16.44 -0.75 -12.31
N ASN A 107 -16.80 -0.86 -13.59
CA ASN A 107 -17.70 0.09 -14.22
C ASN A 107 -19.10 -0.07 -13.60
N THR A 108 -19.74 1.06 -13.32
CA THR A 108 -21.07 1.11 -12.68
C THR A 108 -21.97 2.17 -13.32
N GLY A 109 -21.54 2.77 -14.44
CA GLY A 109 -22.22 3.93 -15.03
C GLY A 109 -23.47 3.59 -15.84
N ASP A 110 -23.56 2.38 -16.38
CA ASP A 110 -24.74 1.96 -17.13
C ASP A 110 -25.76 1.29 -16.20
N VAL A 111 -26.85 2.01 -15.91
CA VAL A 111 -27.91 1.52 -15.03
C VAL A 111 -28.85 0.50 -15.71
N SER A 112 -28.71 0.28 -17.01
CA SER A 112 -29.49 -0.71 -17.76
C SER A 112 -28.87 -2.11 -17.74
N LEU A 113 -27.60 -2.23 -17.32
CA LEU A 113 -26.85 -3.47 -17.26
C LEU A 113 -26.45 -3.84 -15.82
N PRO A 114 -26.44 -5.11 -15.45
CA PRO A 114 -25.80 -5.57 -14.22
C PRO A 114 -24.32 -5.16 -14.17
N MET A 115 -23.81 -4.78 -13.00
CA MET A 115 -22.40 -4.36 -12.84
C MET A 115 -21.41 -5.45 -13.26
N THR A 116 -21.76 -6.73 -13.09
CA THR A 116 -20.96 -7.88 -13.55
C THR A 116 -20.70 -7.87 -15.03
N ASP A 117 -21.58 -7.28 -15.83
CA ASP A 117 -21.52 -7.28 -17.29
C ASP A 117 -20.84 -6.03 -17.85
N GLN A 118 -20.58 -5.02 -17.00
CA GLN A 118 -19.94 -3.76 -17.38
C GLN A 118 -18.39 -3.83 -17.37
N GLY A 119 -17.82 -4.90 -16.80
CA GLY A 119 -16.39 -5.11 -16.74
C GLY A 119 -15.66 -4.19 -15.74
N MET A 120 -14.33 -4.15 -15.88
CA MET A 120 -13.45 -3.32 -15.02
C MET A 120 -13.31 -1.91 -15.59
N ALA A 121 -13.30 -0.93 -14.71
CA ALA A 121 -12.89 0.42 -15.05
C ALA A 121 -11.36 0.49 -15.29
N GLU A 122 -10.89 1.58 -15.89
CA GLU A 122 -9.48 1.83 -16.00
C GLU A 122 -8.85 2.01 -14.62
N ASP A 123 -7.67 1.41 -14.41
CA ASP A 123 -6.93 1.53 -13.16
C ASP A 123 -6.61 3.00 -12.86
N ARG A 124 -6.89 3.44 -11.64
CA ARG A 124 -6.55 4.79 -11.16
C ARG A 124 -5.45 4.67 -10.10
N PRO A 125 -4.17 4.90 -10.48
CA PRO A 125 -3.03 4.72 -9.58
C PRO A 125 -3.16 5.52 -8.29
N ILE A 126 -2.77 4.91 -7.16
CA ILE A 126 -2.60 5.61 -5.89
C ILE A 126 -1.14 6.06 -5.78
N VAL A 127 -0.94 7.32 -5.39
CA VAL A 127 0.38 7.91 -5.20
C VAL A 127 0.52 8.41 -3.77
N VAL A 128 1.49 7.87 -3.06
CA VAL A 128 1.87 8.32 -1.71
C VAL A 128 3.23 8.96 -1.78
N GLU A 129 3.34 10.21 -1.37
CA GLU A 129 4.59 10.95 -1.34
C GLU A 129 5.48 10.51 -0.17
N ASP A 130 6.60 11.20 0.04
CA ASP A 130 7.58 10.88 1.08
C ASP A 130 7.05 11.17 2.49
N ASP A 131 7.60 10.52 3.52
CA ASP A 131 7.36 10.78 4.95
C ASP A 131 5.88 10.69 5.36
N VAL A 132 5.14 9.72 4.85
CA VAL A 132 3.72 9.50 5.18
C VAL A 132 3.58 8.36 6.18
N TRP A 133 2.72 8.55 7.18
CA TRP A 133 2.37 7.51 8.14
C TRP A 133 0.91 7.13 8.04
N PHE A 134 0.64 5.85 7.75
CA PHE A 134 -0.67 5.23 7.82
C PHE A 134 -0.82 4.49 9.15
N GLY A 135 -1.84 4.81 9.91
CA GLY A 135 -2.32 4.00 11.03
C GLY A 135 -2.84 2.64 10.56
N ALA A 136 -3.33 1.82 11.48
CA ALA A 136 -3.87 0.50 11.15
C ALA A 136 -5.21 0.59 10.38
N ALA A 137 -5.48 -0.41 9.53
CA ALA A 137 -6.76 -0.61 8.84
C ALA A 137 -7.26 0.60 8.02
N VAL A 138 -6.34 1.34 7.41
CA VAL A 138 -6.67 2.43 6.49
C VAL A 138 -7.01 1.87 5.12
N ILE A 139 -8.04 2.43 4.48
CA ILE A 139 -8.43 2.11 3.10
C ILE A 139 -8.20 3.35 2.23
N VAL A 140 -7.43 3.19 1.15
CA VAL A 140 -7.19 4.25 0.16
C VAL A 140 -7.88 3.88 -1.14
N LEU A 141 -8.74 4.78 -1.65
CA LEU A 141 -9.54 4.55 -2.84
C LEU A 141 -8.81 4.93 -4.14
N PRO A 142 -9.32 4.49 -5.30
CA PRO A 142 -8.67 4.67 -6.59
C PRO A 142 -8.35 6.12 -6.93
N GLY A 143 -7.12 6.38 -7.38
CA GLY A 143 -6.66 7.68 -7.90
C GLY A 143 -6.29 8.70 -6.83
N VAL A 144 -6.32 8.33 -5.55
CA VAL A 144 -5.97 9.23 -4.46
C VAL A 144 -4.46 9.52 -4.43
N ARG A 145 -4.12 10.79 -4.22
CA ARG A 145 -2.77 11.26 -3.90
C ARG A 145 -2.67 11.63 -2.43
N VAL A 146 -1.69 11.07 -1.72
CA VAL A 146 -1.40 11.41 -0.32
C VAL A 146 -0.13 12.24 -0.28
N GLY A 147 -0.27 13.51 0.13
CA GLY A 147 0.80 14.50 0.14
C GLY A 147 1.87 14.22 1.20
N HIS A 148 3.07 14.73 0.94
CA HIS A 148 4.25 14.60 1.78
C HIS A 148 3.99 14.93 3.25
N GLY A 149 4.59 14.16 4.14
CA GLY A 149 4.55 14.43 5.57
C GLY A 149 3.19 14.21 6.24
N SER A 150 2.22 13.61 5.54
CA SER A 150 0.86 13.42 6.09
C SER A 150 0.78 12.27 7.08
N VAL A 151 -0.22 12.34 7.96
CA VAL A 151 -0.56 11.30 8.94
C VAL A 151 -2.00 10.88 8.72
N ILE A 152 -2.20 9.58 8.51
CA ILE A 152 -3.51 8.98 8.26
C ILE A 152 -3.94 8.19 9.50
N GLY A 153 -4.99 8.65 10.17
CA GLY A 153 -5.54 8.01 11.37
C GLY A 153 -6.02 6.57 11.10
N ALA A 154 -5.88 5.70 12.09
CA ALA A 154 -6.33 4.31 11.98
C ALA A 154 -7.83 4.22 11.64
N GLY A 155 -8.21 3.21 10.84
CA GLY A 155 -9.60 2.98 10.42
C GLY A 155 -10.15 4.00 9.42
N SER A 156 -9.32 4.89 8.87
CA SER A 156 -9.77 5.92 7.93
C SER A 156 -10.03 5.36 6.53
N ILE A 157 -11.01 5.95 5.83
CA ILE A 157 -11.26 5.71 4.40
C ILE A 157 -10.93 6.98 3.61
N ILE A 158 -9.86 6.91 2.82
CA ILE A 158 -9.36 8.05 2.06
C ILE A 158 -10.01 8.04 0.68
N THR A 159 -10.93 8.96 0.48
CA THR A 159 -11.75 9.09 -0.74
C THR A 159 -11.34 10.26 -1.64
N LYS A 160 -10.45 11.12 -1.16
CA LYS A 160 -9.96 12.33 -1.85
C LYS A 160 -8.48 12.53 -1.52
N ASP A 161 -7.81 13.34 -2.31
CA ASP A 161 -6.42 13.71 -2.08
C ASP A 161 -6.20 14.30 -0.68
N VAL A 162 -5.08 13.96 -0.09
CA VAL A 162 -4.65 14.44 1.23
C VAL A 162 -3.57 15.51 1.02
N PRO A 163 -3.78 16.74 1.52
CA PRO A 163 -2.78 17.78 1.43
C PRO A 163 -1.48 17.43 2.17
N PRO A 164 -0.32 17.98 1.75
CA PRO A 164 0.93 17.81 2.49
C PRO A 164 0.79 18.23 3.97
N PHE A 165 1.46 17.48 4.85
CA PHE A 165 1.47 17.68 6.31
C PHE A 165 0.10 17.57 7.01
N ALA A 166 -0.96 17.19 6.31
CA ALA A 166 -2.26 17.01 6.93
C ALA A 166 -2.31 15.77 7.82
N CYS A 167 -2.94 15.90 8.98
CA CYS A 167 -3.42 14.76 9.76
C CYS A 167 -4.90 14.56 9.43
N VAL A 168 -5.26 13.40 8.88
CA VAL A 168 -6.62 13.08 8.47
C VAL A 168 -7.15 11.87 9.23
N ALA A 169 -8.44 11.85 9.50
CA ALA A 169 -9.11 10.72 10.16
C ALA A 169 -10.59 10.61 9.74
N GLY A 170 -11.18 9.44 9.94
CA GLY A 170 -12.60 9.17 9.76
C GLY A 170 -12.96 8.43 8.46
N SER A 171 -14.26 8.18 8.28
CA SER A 171 -14.86 7.51 7.13
C SER A 171 -16.10 8.27 6.66
N PRO A 172 -16.04 9.02 5.57
CA PRO A 172 -14.85 9.38 4.80
C PRO A 172 -13.89 10.29 5.60
N ALA A 173 -12.59 10.17 5.36
CA ALA A 173 -11.58 10.94 6.09
C ALA A 173 -11.66 12.45 5.83
N ARG A 174 -11.37 13.22 6.87
CA ARG A 174 -11.30 14.68 6.83
C ARG A 174 -10.01 15.16 7.49
N VAL A 175 -9.54 16.33 7.09
CA VAL A 175 -8.42 16.98 7.76
C VAL A 175 -8.84 17.36 9.18
N VAL A 176 -8.11 16.85 10.16
CA VAL A 176 -8.30 17.14 11.59
C VAL A 176 -7.39 18.28 12.01
N LYS A 177 -6.13 18.25 11.55
CA LYS A 177 -5.11 19.28 11.81
C LYS A 177 -3.97 19.17 10.80
N TYR A 178 -3.01 20.05 10.87
CA TYR A 178 -1.74 19.96 10.16
C TYR A 178 -0.59 19.72 11.13
N ARG A 179 0.44 18.98 10.70
CA ARG A 179 1.68 18.79 11.47
C ARG A 179 2.38 20.15 11.61
N GLY A 180 2.97 20.42 12.77
CA GLY A 180 3.69 21.66 13.05
C GLY A 180 2.81 22.89 13.33
N SER A 181 1.48 22.78 13.21
CA SER A 181 0.60 23.84 13.73
C SER A 181 0.53 23.72 15.25
N GLU A 182 1.15 24.64 15.96
CA GLU A 182 1.01 24.76 17.41
C GLU A 182 -0.45 25.13 17.74
N GLY A 183 -1.07 24.37 18.63
CA GLY A 183 -2.31 24.75 19.30
C GLY A 183 -3.61 24.29 18.65
N THR A 184 -3.90 22.98 18.62
CA THR A 184 -5.29 22.51 18.59
C THR A 184 -5.48 21.51 19.73
N PRO A 185 -6.53 21.64 20.55
CA PRO A 185 -6.74 20.78 21.71
C PRO A 185 -6.81 19.33 21.30
N SER A 186 -6.16 18.45 22.08
CA SER A 186 -6.41 17.01 22.04
C SER A 186 -7.91 16.76 22.20
N VAL A 187 -8.53 16.10 21.24
CA VAL A 187 -9.87 15.57 21.39
C VAL A 187 -9.78 14.47 22.45
N SER A 188 -10.36 14.73 23.60
CA SER A 188 -10.59 13.78 24.69
C SER A 188 -11.60 12.73 24.26
#